data_99b91020dc953042d86dcb6c659d7828
#
_entry.id   99b91020dc953042d86dcb6c659d7828
#
_cell.length_a   1.000
_cell.length_b   1.000
_cell.length_c   1.000
_cell.angle_alpha   90.00
_cell.angle_beta   90.00
_cell.angle_gamma   90.00
#
_symmetry.space_group_name_H-M   'P 1'
#
loop_
_entity.id
_entity.type
_entity.pdbx_description
1 polymer ?
#
loop_
_entity_poly.entity_id
_entity_poly.type
_entity_poly.pdbx_seq_one_letter_code
_entity_poly.pdbx_strand_id
1 'polypeptide(L)'
;MSKPKRERSLADNEAKAVARMLRVSPQKLNLVAQLIRGRKASAALADLQFSRKRIAVDVKKCLESAIANAENNHDLDVDELVVSEAFVGNGIVMKRFAPRGRGRSGRIYKPFSHLTIVVRQVEAEAGA
;
A
#
# COMPACT_ATOMS: atom_id res chain seq x y z
N MET A 1 19.32 -30.42 -3.54
CA MET A 1 20.00 -29.14 -3.77
C MET A 1 19.02 -27.99 -3.68
N SER A 2 19.40 -26.93 -2.99
CA SER A 2 18.57 -25.73 -2.91
C SER A 2 18.57 -24.97 -4.25
N LYS A 3 17.45 -24.33 -4.56
CA LYS A 3 17.36 -23.49 -5.75
C LYS A 3 18.26 -22.27 -5.57
N PRO A 4 18.85 -21.74 -6.66
CA PRO A 4 19.63 -20.51 -6.54
C PRO A 4 18.75 -19.36 -6.04
N LYS A 5 19.35 -18.45 -5.29
CA LYS A 5 18.64 -17.29 -4.76
C LYS A 5 18.12 -16.43 -5.92
N ARG A 6 16.83 -16.10 -5.87
CA ARG A 6 16.23 -15.25 -6.88
C ARG A 6 16.81 -13.84 -6.79
N GLU A 7 17.11 -13.25 -7.92
CA GLU A 7 17.52 -11.87 -7.97
C GLU A 7 16.37 -10.96 -7.50
N ARG A 8 16.73 -9.86 -6.89
CA ARG A 8 15.78 -8.89 -6.42
C ARG A 8 15.05 -8.25 -7.60
N SER A 9 13.70 -8.22 -7.55
CA SER A 9 12.88 -7.67 -8.64
C SER A 9 12.90 -6.15 -8.68
N LEU A 10 13.22 -5.49 -7.57
CA LEU A 10 13.28 -4.03 -7.49
C LEU A 10 14.70 -3.54 -7.72
N ALA A 11 14.83 -2.29 -8.19
CA ALA A 11 16.12 -1.64 -8.34
C ALA A 11 16.76 -1.37 -6.96
N ASP A 12 18.06 -1.12 -6.93
CA ASP A 12 18.80 -0.90 -5.68
C ASP A 12 18.32 0.32 -4.90
N ASN A 13 17.75 1.31 -5.59
CA ASN A 13 17.23 2.53 -4.97
C ASN A 13 15.74 2.45 -4.62
N GLU A 14 15.17 1.25 -4.64
CA GLU A 14 13.76 1.03 -4.34
C GLU A 14 13.59 0.09 -3.15
N ALA A 15 12.51 0.30 -2.40
CA ALA A 15 12.09 -0.58 -1.32
C ALA A 15 10.58 -0.68 -1.33
N LYS A 16 10.05 -1.79 -0.86
CA LYS A 16 8.60 -2.00 -0.82
C LYS A 16 8.14 -2.50 0.53
N ALA A 17 6.86 -2.28 0.80
CA ALA A 17 6.14 -2.93 1.89
C ALA A 17 4.80 -3.41 1.35
N VAL A 18 4.33 -4.52 1.88
CA VAL A 18 3.04 -5.11 1.51
C VAL A 18 2.20 -5.29 2.76
N ALA A 19 1.00 -4.70 2.75
CA ALA A 19 -0.01 -4.95 3.77
C ALA A 19 -1.03 -5.93 3.18
N ARG A 20 -1.18 -7.09 3.82
CA ARG A 20 -2.06 -8.15 3.32
C ARG A 20 -3.34 -8.22 4.14
N MET A 21 -4.39 -8.68 3.49
CA MET A 21 -5.68 -8.99 4.13
C MET A 21 -6.29 -7.79 4.86
N LEU A 22 -6.26 -6.63 4.22
CA LEU A 22 -6.96 -5.45 4.72
C LEU A 22 -8.46 -5.59 4.50
N ARG A 23 -9.26 -5.32 5.54
CA ARG A 23 -10.72 -5.44 5.48
C ARG A 23 -11.35 -4.25 4.78
N VAL A 24 -11.12 -4.14 3.50
CA VAL A 24 -11.65 -3.05 2.66
C VAL A 24 -11.75 -3.55 1.23
N SER A 25 -12.68 -3.02 0.46
CA SER A 25 -12.78 -3.38 -0.95
C SER A 25 -11.60 -2.78 -1.73
N PRO A 26 -11.12 -3.48 -2.77
CA PRO A 26 -10.01 -2.96 -3.57
C PRO A 26 -10.29 -1.58 -4.15
N GLN A 27 -11.51 -1.31 -4.58
CA GLN A 27 -11.89 -0.02 -5.15
C GLN A 27 -11.74 1.11 -4.14
N LYS A 28 -12.20 0.90 -2.90
CA LYS A 28 -12.11 1.91 -1.83
C LYS A 28 -10.67 2.13 -1.39
N LEU A 29 -9.90 1.05 -1.28
CA LEU A 29 -8.48 1.16 -0.93
C LEU A 29 -7.70 1.89 -2.01
N ASN A 30 -8.03 1.65 -3.27
CA ASN A 30 -7.38 2.31 -4.39
C ASN A 30 -7.58 3.83 -4.40
N LEU A 31 -8.74 4.31 -3.89
CA LEU A 31 -8.96 5.75 -3.76
C LEU A 31 -7.93 6.41 -2.84
N VAL A 32 -7.58 5.74 -1.74
CA VAL A 32 -6.54 6.24 -0.83
C VAL A 32 -5.16 6.10 -1.45
N ALA A 33 -4.90 4.97 -2.13
CA ALA A 33 -3.62 4.76 -2.80
C ALA A 33 -3.33 5.81 -3.86
N GLN A 34 -4.35 6.28 -4.57
CA GLN A 34 -4.22 7.35 -5.56
C GLN A 34 -3.74 8.67 -4.96
N LEU A 35 -4.09 8.95 -3.70
CA LEU A 35 -3.68 10.19 -3.04
C LEU A 35 -2.16 10.27 -2.84
N ILE A 36 -1.49 9.13 -2.69
CA ILE A 36 -0.08 9.08 -2.37
C ILE A 36 0.82 8.75 -3.56
N ARG A 37 0.26 8.30 -4.67
CA ARG A 37 1.06 7.94 -5.85
C ARG A 37 1.81 9.16 -6.40
N GLY A 38 3.11 8.97 -6.58
CA GLY A 38 3.96 10.01 -7.16
C GLY A 38 4.31 11.15 -6.23
N ARG A 39 3.92 11.08 -4.95
CA ARG A 39 4.21 12.13 -3.98
C ARG A 39 5.45 11.80 -3.17
N LYS A 40 6.11 12.83 -2.65
CA LYS A 40 7.18 12.65 -1.67
C LYS A 40 6.66 11.87 -0.47
N ALA A 41 7.49 11.01 0.10
CA ALA A 41 7.08 10.20 1.24
C ALA A 41 6.60 11.04 2.42
N SER A 42 7.28 12.14 2.72
CA SER A 42 6.88 13.04 3.81
C SER A 42 5.52 13.68 3.56
N ALA A 43 5.27 14.13 2.33
CA ALA A 43 3.98 14.71 1.95
C ALA A 43 2.88 13.66 1.96
N ALA A 44 3.17 12.45 1.50
CA ALA A 44 2.22 11.35 1.53
C ALA A 44 1.81 10.99 2.96
N LEU A 45 2.77 10.95 3.89
CA LEU A 45 2.47 10.69 5.30
C LEU A 45 1.53 11.76 5.88
N ALA A 46 1.78 13.02 5.56
CA ALA A 46 0.92 14.12 6.01
C ALA A 46 -0.49 13.99 5.43
N ASP A 47 -0.60 13.69 4.15
CA ASP A 47 -1.91 13.49 3.50
C ASP A 47 -2.70 12.37 4.16
N LEU A 48 -2.04 11.26 4.50
CA LEU A 48 -2.69 10.13 5.17
C LEU A 48 -3.08 10.46 6.60
N GLN A 49 -2.27 11.23 7.31
CA GLN A 49 -2.56 11.62 8.68
C GLN A 49 -3.82 12.49 8.77
N PHE A 50 -4.04 13.35 7.78
CA PHE A 50 -5.19 14.26 7.75
C PHE A 50 -6.35 13.73 6.93
N SER A 51 -6.25 12.52 6.37
CA SER A 51 -7.35 11.91 5.64
C SER A 51 -8.45 11.46 6.59
N ARG A 52 -9.70 11.70 6.18
CA ARG A 52 -10.88 11.29 6.94
C ARG A 52 -11.22 9.81 6.74
N LYS A 53 -10.62 9.15 5.76
CA LYS A 53 -10.91 7.74 5.47
C LYS A 53 -10.27 6.86 6.52
N ARG A 54 -11.07 5.92 7.05
CA ARG A 54 -10.60 4.99 8.10
C ARG A 54 -9.40 4.17 7.64
N ILE A 55 -9.42 3.72 6.40
CA ILE A 55 -8.35 2.87 5.86
C ILE A 55 -7.02 3.62 5.71
N ALA A 56 -7.04 4.94 5.74
CA ALA A 56 -5.82 5.74 5.65
C ALA A 56 -4.82 5.41 6.77
N VAL A 57 -5.31 4.98 7.94
CA VAL A 57 -4.44 4.57 9.05
C VAL A 57 -3.61 3.35 8.66
N ASP A 58 -4.22 2.35 8.01
CA ASP A 58 -3.53 1.15 7.58
C ASP A 58 -2.57 1.45 6.41
N VAL A 59 -2.97 2.32 5.51
CA VAL A 59 -2.12 2.77 4.40
C VAL A 59 -0.90 3.52 4.94
N LYS A 60 -1.09 4.37 5.94
CA LYS A 60 0.00 5.09 6.60
C LYS A 60 1.01 4.12 7.23
N LYS A 61 0.53 3.10 7.92
CA LYS A 61 1.40 2.08 8.52
C LYS A 61 2.22 1.35 7.45
N CYS A 62 1.59 1.01 6.33
CA CYS A 62 2.26 0.36 5.22
C CYS A 62 3.35 1.27 4.63
N LEU A 63 3.06 2.55 4.47
CA LEU A 63 4.03 3.52 3.97
C LEU A 63 5.20 3.71 4.95
N GLU A 64 4.92 3.79 6.24
CA GLU A 64 5.97 3.87 7.27
C GLU A 64 6.87 2.63 7.24
N SER A 65 6.28 1.45 7.02
CA SER A 65 7.03 0.21 6.87
C SER A 65 7.94 0.25 5.64
N ALA A 66 7.44 0.76 4.51
CA ALA A 66 8.23 0.90 3.29
C ALA A 66 9.41 1.85 3.49
N ILE A 67 9.18 2.98 4.17
CA ILE A 67 10.22 3.95 4.49
C ILE A 67 11.27 3.33 5.41
N ALA A 68 10.85 2.60 6.43
CA ALA A 68 11.76 1.92 7.35
C ALA A 68 12.61 0.86 6.62
N ASN A 69 12.01 0.11 5.70
CA ASN A 69 12.74 -0.86 4.89
C ASN A 69 13.80 -0.18 4.01
N ALA A 70 13.44 0.96 3.43
CA ALA A 70 14.38 1.73 2.61
C ALA A 70 15.57 2.22 3.43
N GLU A 71 15.32 2.77 4.60
CA GLU A 71 16.36 3.30 5.47
C GLU A 71 17.25 2.21 6.07
N ASN A 72 16.62 1.19 6.66
CA ASN A 72 17.35 0.20 7.47
C ASN A 72 17.97 -0.93 6.63
N ASN A 73 17.34 -1.34 5.56
CA ASN A 73 17.78 -2.48 4.77
C ASN A 73 18.54 -2.11 3.50
N HIS A 74 18.36 -0.89 3.01
CA HIS A 74 18.93 -0.46 1.73
C HIS A 74 19.71 0.85 1.83
N ASP A 75 19.86 1.41 3.03
CA ASP A 75 20.61 2.64 3.31
C ASP A 75 20.20 3.83 2.44
N LEU A 76 18.92 3.91 2.09
CA LEU A 76 18.39 5.01 1.29
C LEU A 76 18.11 6.23 2.17
N ASP A 77 18.25 7.42 1.58
CA ASP A 77 17.97 8.67 2.28
C ASP A 77 16.45 8.89 2.35
N VAL A 78 15.91 8.91 3.57
CA VAL A 78 14.48 9.09 3.82
C VAL A 78 13.95 10.40 3.23
N ASP A 79 14.76 11.46 3.27
CA ASP A 79 14.34 12.78 2.77
C ASP A 79 14.19 12.83 1.24
N GLU A 80 14.80 11.88 0.54
CA GLU A 80 14.75 11.79 -0.91
C GLU A 80 13.77 10.74 -1.43
N LEU A 81 13.01 10.09 -0.54
CA LEU A 81 12.06 9.05 -0.94
C LEU A 81 10.79 9.62 -1.56
N VAL A 82 10.38 9.00 -2.65
CA VAL A 82 9.13 9.28 -3.35
C VAL A 82 8.34 7.99 -3.48
N VAL A 83 7.03 8.07 -3.30
CA VAL A 83 6.14 6.91 -3.53
C VAL A 83 6.06 6.71 -5.05
N SER A 84 6.85 5.77 -5.57
CA SER A 84 6.86 5.50 -7.01
C SER A 84 5.64 4.71 -7.45
N GLU A 85 5.21 3.76 -6.61
CA GLU A 85 4.05 2.94 -6.90
C GLU A 85 3.26 2.68 -5.61
N ALA A 86 1.95 2.70 -5.73
CA ALA A 86 1.04 2.25 -4.69
C ALA A 86 -0.11 1.54 -5.40
N PHE A 87 -0.14 0.22 -5.33
CA PHE A 87 -1.15 -0.54 -6.05
C PHE A 87 -1.88 -1.50 -5.13
N VAL A 88 -3.10 -1.83 -5.52
CA VAL A 88 -4.03 -2.63 -4.76
C VAL A 88 -4.32 -3.92 -5.49
N GLY A 89 -4.20 -5.03 -4.79
CA GLY A 89 -4.56 -6.34 -5.29
C GLY A 89 -5.80 -6.88 -4.60
N ASN A 90 -6.47 -7.82 -5.25
CA ASN A 90 -7.64 -8.49 -4.69
C ASN A 90 -7.19 -9.56 -3.69
N GLY A 91 -7.82 -9.55 -2.52
CA GLY A 91 -7.67 -10.60 -1.54
C GLY A 91 -8.84 -11.57 -1.56
N ILE A 92 -9.05 -12.26 -0.44
CA ILE A 92 -10.17 -13.19 -0.26
C ILE A 92 -11.47 -12.39 -0.18
N VAL A 93 -12.54 -12.94 -0.77
CA VAL A 93 -13.88 -12.41 -0.60
C VAL A 93 -14.66 -13.37 0.28
N MET A 94 -15.06 -12.92 1.47
CA MET A 94 -15.90 -13.72 2.36
C MET A 94 -17.36 -13.54 1.96
N LYS A 95 -18.00 -14.65 1.61
CA LYS A 95 -19.41 -14.65 1.20
C LYS A 95 -20.28 -15.01 2.39
N ARG A 96 -21.32 -14.18 2.62
CA ARG A 96 -22.27 -14.38 3.71
C ARG A 96 -23.69 -14.24 3.19
N PHE A 97 -24.63 -14.80 3.95
CA PHE A 97 -26.06 -14.66 3.66
C PHE A 97 -26.70 -13.70 4.64
N ALA A 98 -27.61 -12.89 4.13
CA ALA A 98 -28.50 -12.08 4.98
C ALA A 98 -29.95 -12.46 4.66
N PRO A 99 -30.74 -12.87 5.65
CA PRO A 99 -32.16 -13.10 5.44
C PRO A 99 -32.85 -11.78 5.04
N ARG A 100 -33.69 -11.86 4.02
CA ARG A 100 -34.50 -10.72 3.58
C ARG A 100 -35.96 -11.07 3.73
N GLY A 101 -36.82 -10.07 3.61
CA GLY A 101 -38.26 -10.26 3.69
C GLY A 101 -38.79 -11.25 2.64
N ARG A 102 -39.93 -11.87 2.93
CA ARG A 102 -40.62 -12.83 2.06
C ARG A 102 -39.81 -14.09 1.75
N GLY A 103 -39.02 -14.55 2.73
CA GLY A 103 -38.25 -15.80 2.57
C GLY A 103 -37.09 -15.73 1.61
N ARG A 104 -36.71 -14.53 1.14
CA ARG A 104 -35.56 -14.34 0.26
C ARG A 104 -34.30 -14.17 1.07
N SER A 105 -33.16 -14.62 0.53
CA SER A 105 -31.85 -14.38 1.10
C SER A 105 -31.07 -13.45 0.21
N GLY A 106 -30.35 -12.50 0.83
CA GLY A 106 -29.42 -11.61 0.12
C GLY A 106 -28.01 -12.11 0.31
N ARG A 107 -27.16 -11.89 -0.69
CA ARG A 107 -25.74 -12.21 -0.60
C ARG A 107 -24.99 -11.00 -0.08
N ILE A 108 -24.09 -11.24 0.88
CA ILE A 108 -23.20 -10.21 1.38
C ILE A 108 -21.78 -10.64 1.04
N TYR A 109 -21.04 -9.76 0.36
CA TYR A 109 -19.64 -9.98 0.04
C TYR A 109 -18.78 -9.08 0.92
N LYS A 110 -17.84 -9.69 1.64
CA LYS A 110 -16.86 -8.97 2.46
C LYS A 110 -15.49 -9.12 1.81
N PRO A 111 -15.11 -8.20 0.92
CA PRO A 111 -13.83 -8.31 0.23
C PRO A 111 -12.66 -7.89 1.12
N PHE A 112 -11.52 -8.51 0.87
CA PHE A 112 -10.25 -8.13 1.44
C PHE A 112 -9.31 -7.68 0.32
N SER A 113 -8.35 -6.87 0.65
CA SER A 113 -7.42 -6.31 -0.32
C SER A 113 -5.99 -6.39 0.17
N HIS A 114 -5.07 -6.35 -0.76
CA HIS A 114 -3.64 -6.25 -0.48
C HIS A 114 -3.14 -4.92 -1.02
N LEU A 115 -2.31 -4.25 -0.24
CA LEU A 115 -1.69 -2.98 -0.64
C LEU A 115 -0.19 -3.17 -0.74
N THR A 116 0.38 -2.77 -1.87
CA THR A 116 1.82 -2.74 -2.07
C THR A 116 2.24 -1.30 -2.30
N ILE A 117 3.19 -0.83 -1.51
CA ILE A 117 3.76 0.50 -1.68
C ILE A 117 5.25 0.33 -1.99
N VAL A 118 5.69 0.91 -3.10
CA VAL A 118 7.08 0.96 -3.49
C VAL A 118 7.56 2.40 -3.36
N VAL A 119 8.63 2.61 -2.60
CA VAL A 119 9.28 3.91 -2.47
C VAL A 119 10.63 3.86 -3.19
N ARG A 120 10.99 4.98 -3.79
CA ARG A 120 12.23 5.10 -4.54
C ARG A 120 12.97 6.36 -4.12
N GLN A 121 14.28 6.23 -3.94
CA GLN A 121 15.14 7.37 -3.73
C GLN A 121 15.36 8.09 -5.06
N VAL A 122 14.99 9.37 -5.09
CA VAL A 122 15.19 10.23 -6.26
C VAL A 122 16.17 11.31 -5.84
N GLU A 123 17.26 11.42 -6.56
CA GLU A 123 18.21 12.49 -6.29
C GLU A 123 17.56 13.84 -6.52
N ALA A 124 17.76 14.76 -5.56
CA ALA A 124 17.29 16.13 -5.74
C ALA A 124 18.00 16.71 -6.94
N GLU A 125 17.23 17.22 -7.92
CA GLU A 125 17.83 17.86 -9.08
C GLU A 125 18.58 19.11 -8.62
N ALA A 126 19.88 19.16 -8.92
CA ALA A 126 20.69 20.30 -8.57
C ALA A 126 20.19 21.53 -9.31
N GLY A 127 19.79 22.55 -8.57
CA GLY A 127 19.27 23.77 -9.14
C GLY A 127 17.79 23.76 -9.50
N ALA A 128 17.07 22.72 -9.11
CA ALA A 128 15.61 22.70 -9.26
C ALA A 128 14.94 23.55 -8.17
#